data_36c794c2d057e1d7886c36563fcf96dc
#
_entry.id   36c794c2d057e1d7886c36563fcf96dc
#
_cell.length_a   1.000
_cell.length_b   1.000
_cell.length_c   1.000
_cell.angle_alpha   90.00
_cell.angle_beta   90.00
_cell.angle_gamma   90.00
#
_symmetry.space_group_name_H-M   'P 1'
#
loop_
_entity.id
_entity.type
_entity.pdbx_description
1 polymer ?
#
loop_
_entity_poly.entity_id
_entity_poly.type
_entity_poly.pdbx_seq_one_letter_code
_entity_poly.pdbx_strand_id
1 'polypeptide(L)'
;MILRSHLLSTRKSNWGRWGESDELGALNLLTPERVLAALRLPKSGKAYSLAIPIQRSGVPNLDYRGIPQRLTMINHEDEAMARANGGAPGVGANEDQLIMPSHTSTHMDALCHVYADDKIYNGYPADQVTPYSGAAKCSIDKVGAIVGRGVLIDVARSKGVDLLDPGYVVTAADLRHALDDQGVELRTGDLVLIRTGWLEDYMANQGEMMPQPGIGLEAATFLAEQDVALVGSDNTAIESIPFDRNVYLGGHIILLVDNGIHLVENMNLAELAADRCYEFLLSIGALKITGGTASPVTPVAIG
;
A
#
# COMPACT_ATOMS: atom_id res chain seq x y z
N MET A 1 -0.29 -26.92 13.83
CA MET A 1 -1.52 -26.29 14.37
C MET A 1 -1.29 -25.62 15.74
N ILE A 2 -0.43 -26.13 16.61
CA ILE A 2 -0.18 -25.59 17.97
C ILE A 2 0.71 -24.32 18.00
N LEU A 3 1.59 -24.12 17.02
CA LEU A 3 2.44 -22.90 16.92
C LEU A 3 1.65 -21.63 16.49
N ARG A 4 0.55 -21.80 15.74
CA ARG A 4 -0.32 -20.66 15.33
C ARG A 4 -1.01 -19.99 16.51
N SER A 5 -1.51 -20.75 17.48
CA SER A 5 -2.28 -20.19 18.60
C SER A 5 -1.41 -19.40 19.59
N HIS A 6 -0.13 -19.76 19.74
CA HIS A 6 0.75 -19.12 20.75
C HIS A 6 1.37 -17.80 20.29
N LEU A 7 1.70 -17.67 18.98
CA LEU A 7 2.20 -16.42 18.40
C LEU A 7 1.11 -15.34 18.30
N LEU A 8 -0.15 -15.75 18.24
CA LEU A 8 -1.29 -14.85 18.09
C LEU A 8 -2.00 -14.52 19.41
N SER A 9 -1.78 -15.27 20.48
CA SER A 9 -2.51 -15.11 21.77
C SER A 9 -2.00 -13.98 22.68
N THR A 10 -0.86 -13.37 22.36
CA THR A 10 -0.23 -12.30 23.17
C THR A 10 0.00 -11.01 22.37
N ARG A 11 -0.66 -10.88 21.21
CA ARG A 11 -0.49 -9.70 20.36
C ARG A 11 -0.97 -8.43 21.07
N LYS A 12 -0.12 -7.40 21.06
CA LYS A 12 -0.56 -6.04 21.39
C LYS A 12 -1.42 -5.54 20.22
N SER A 13 -2.49 -4.82 20.53
CA SER A 13 -3.34 -4.21 19.51
C SER A 13 -3.63 -2.75 19.84
N ASN A 14 -3.96 -1.98 18.81
CA ASN A 14 -4.46 -0.61 18.94
C ASN A 14 -6.00 -0.54 19.07
N TRP A 15 -6.67 -1.68 19.24
CA TRP A 15 -8.12 -1.71 19.39
C TRP A 15 -8.59 -0.83 20.54
N GLY A 16 -9.59 -0.01 20.30
CA GLY A 16 -10.11 0.95 21.27
C GLY A 16 -9.23 2.18 21.51
N ARG A 17 -8.01 2.25 20.97
CA ARG A 17 -7.08 3.38 21.18
C ARG A 17 -7.70 4.72 20.75
N TRP A 18 -8.47 4.73 19.67
CA TRP A 18 -9.19 5.91 19.13
C TRP A 18 -10.69 5.81 19.30
N GLY A 19 -11.16 4.95 20.20
CA GLY A 19 -12.57 4.70 20.50
C GLY A 19 -13.09 3.42 19.84
N GLU A 20 -14.16 2.87 20.44
CA GLU A 20 -14.77 1.61 19.97
C GLU A 20 -15.40 1.69 18.57
N SER A 21 -15.73 2.89 18.11
CA SER A 21 -16.30 3.13 16.78
C SER A 21 -15.26 3.52 15.72
N ASP A 22 -13.96 3.52 16.05
CA ASP A 22 -12.90 3.90 15.12
C ASP A 22 -12.80 2.92 13.95
N GLU A 23 -12.67 3.48 12.75
CA GLU A 23 -12.52 2.76 11.48
C GLU A 23 -11.28 3.23 10.68
N LEU A 24 -10.46 4.14 11.26
CA LEU A 24 -9.31 4.75 10.58
C LEU A 24 -7.96 4.19 11.06
N GLY A 25 -7.92 3.62 12.26
CA GLY A 25 -6.70 3.06 12.81
C GLY A 25 -5.57 4.07 12.96
N ALA A 26 -4.36 3.68 12.58
CA ALA A 26 -3.16 4.50 12.74
C ALA A 26 -3.18 5.81 11.92
N LEU A 27 -4.07 5.96 10.92
CA LEU A 27 -4.25 7.24 10.23
C LEU A 27 -4.73 8.36 11.16
N ASN A 28 -5.32 8.05 12.33
CA ASN A 28 -5.61 9.03 13.37
C ASN A 28 -4.35 9.74 13.92
N LEU A 29 -3.17 9.20 13.67
CA LEU A 29 -1.89 9.82 14.03
C LEU A 29 -1.51 10.98 13.09
N LEU A 30 -2.16 11.13 11.94
CA LEU A 30 -1.89 12.22 10.99
C LEU A 30 -2.60 13.51 11.43
N THR A 31 -2.13 14.10 12.53
CA THR A 31 -2.70 15.36 13.04
C THR A 31 -2.34 16.55 12.14
N PRO A 32 -3.13 17.65 12.19
CA PRO A 32 -2.79 18.87 11.43
C PRO A 32 -1.37 19.38 11.68
N GLU A 33 -0.85 19.26 12.91
CA GLU A 33 0.50 19.69 13.27
C GLU A 33 1.56 18.85 12.56
N ARG A 34 1.37 17.51 12.47
CA ARG A 34 2.26 16.61 11.74
C ARG A 34 2.22 16.87 10.24
N VAL A 35 1.04 17.13 9.68
CA VAL A 35 0.90 17.51 8.27
C VAL A 35 1.65 18.81 8.00
N LEU A 36 1.47 19.84 8.82
CA LEU A 36 2.20 21.11 8.70
C LEU A 36 3.72 20.95 8.86
N ALA A 37 4.18 20.02 9.69
CA ALA A 37 5.59 19.69 9.81
C ALA A 37 6.12 18.99 8.54
N ALA A 38 5.34 18.08 7.97
CA ALA A 38 5.70 17.37 6.74
C ALA A 38 5.80 18.30 5.52
N LEU A 39 4.97 19.34 5.43
CA LEU A 39 5.02 20.36 4.38
C LEU A 39 6.35 21.14 4.34
N ARG A 40 7.17 21.05 5.38
CA ARG A 40 8.48 21.72 5.46
C ARG A 40 9.64 20.81 5.03
N LEU A 41 9.37 19.54 4.70
CA LEU A 41 10.39 18.56 4.30
C LEU A 41 10.90 18.77 2.88
N PRO A 42 10.07 19.13 1.88
CA PRO A 42 10.55 19.32 0.53
C PRO A 42 11.66 20.37 0.46
N LYS A 43 12.76 20.02 -0.20
CA LYS A 43 13.94 20.89 -0.38
C LYS A 43 14.20 21.21 -1.84
N SER A 44 14.01 20.21 -2.71
CA SER A 44 14.25 20.34 -4.15
C SER A 44 12.98 20.71 -4.92
N GLY A 45 11.80 20.36 -4.38
CA GLY A 45 10.53 20.45 -5.07
C GLY A 45 10.35 19.39 -6.17
N LYS A 46 11.28 18.41 -6.30
CA LYS A 46 11.11 17.28 -7.22
C LYS A 46 9.93 16.41 -6.76
N ALA A 47 8.98 16.18 -7.68
CA ALA A 47 7.86 15.28 -7.45
C ALA A 47 8.15 13.91 -8.05
N TYR A 48 7.80 12.85 -7.32
CA TYR A 48 7.96 11.46 -7.70
C TYR A 48 6.58 10.80 -7.75
N SER A 49 6.25 10.15 -8.87
CA SER A 49 5.07 9.29 -8.98
C SER A 49 5.44 7.89 -8.53
N LEU A 50 4.81 7.41 -7.47
CA LEU A 50 5.14 6.12 -6.88
C LEU A 50 4.21 4.99 -7.33
N ALA A 51 3.42 5.22 -8.38
CA ALA A 51 2.52 4.21 -8.94
C ALA A 51 3.10 3.58 -10.20
N ILE A 52 2.76 2.30 -10.42
CA ILE A 52 2.96 1.63 -11.69
C ILE A 52 1.71 1.76 -12.58
N PRO A 53 1.85 1.61 -13.92
CA PRO A 53 0.72 1.66 -14.82
C PRO A 53 -0.34 0.58 -14.53
N ILE A 54 -1.62 0.91 -14.74
CA ILE A 54 -2.70 -0.06 -14.79
C ILE A 54 -2.74 -0.63 -16.20
N GLN A 55 -2.27 -1.88 -16.36
CA GLN A 55 -2.18 -2.51 -17.68
C GLN A 55 -2.28 -4.05 -17.58
N ARG A 56 -2.52 -4.70 -18.73
CA ARG A 56 -2.78 -6.14 -18.80
C ARG A 56 -1.54 -7.00 -18.62
N SER A 57 -0.37 -6.50 -18.96
CA SER A 57 0.90 -7.24 -18.96
C SER A 57 2.05 -6.30 -18.67
N GLY A 58 3.23 -6.86 -18.31
CA GLY A 58 4.42 -6.08 -17.99
C GLY A 58 4.39 -5.43 -16.60
N VAL A 59 3.38 -5.72 -15.80
CA VAL A 59 3.23 -5.33 -14.39
C VAL A 59 2.82 -6.54 -13.57
N PRO A 60 3.06 -6.54 -12.25
CA PRO A 60 2.60 -7.63 -11.40
C PRO A 60 1.07 -7.75 -11.42
N ASN A 61 0.57 -8.87 -11.94
CA ASN A 61 -0.84 -9.24 -11.91
C ASN A 61 -0.97 -10.64 -11.33
N LEU A 62 -1.78 -10.80 -10.30
CA LEU A 62 -2.04 -12.12 -9.70
C LEU A 62 -3.17 -12.80 -10.45
N ASP A 63 -2.91 -13.96 -11.05
CA ASP A 63 -3.83 -14.68 -11.95
C ASP A 63 -5.22 -14.89 -11.34
N TYR A 64 -5.29 -15.22 -10.04
CA TYR A 64 -6.55 -15.46 -9.35
C TYR A 64 -7.43 -14.21 -9.17
N ARG A 65 -6.83 -13.01 -9.29
CA ARG A 65 -7.56 -11.73 -9.22
C ARG A 65 -8.10 -11.32 -10.59
N GLY A 66 -7.50 -11.82 -11.68
CA GLY A 66 -7.76 -11.37 -13.04
C GLY A 66 -6.97 -10.13 -13.43
N ILE A 67 -7.02 -9.78 -14.69
CA ILE A 67 -6.28 -8.66 -15.28
C ILE A 67 -7.16 -7.44 -15.50
N PRO A 68 -6.60 -6.21 -15.39
CA PRO A 68 -7.32 -4.99 -15.74
C PRO A 68 -7.80 -4.98 -17.19
N GLN A 69 -9.00 -4.49 -17.42
CA GLN A 69 -9.57 -4.28 -18.74
C GLN A 69 -9.96 -2.81 -18.91
N ARG A 70 -9.37 -2.15 -19.91
CA ARG A 70 -9.77 -0.83 -20.35
C ARG A 70 -10.49 -0.98 -21.70
N LEU A 71 -11.72 -0.55 -21.78
CA LEU A 71 -12.57 -0.62 -22.96
C LEU A 71 -12.88 0.81 -23.41
N THR A 72 -12.58 1.13 -24.67
CA THR A 72 -13.02 2.40 -25.25
C THR A 72 -14.52 2.32 -25.50
N MET A 73 -15.27 3.24 -24.90
CA MET A 73 -16.72 3.31 -25.01
C MET A 73 -17.15 4.26 -26.13
N ILE A 74 -16.43 5.36 -26.28
CA ILE A 74 -16.69 6.39 -27.27
C ILE A 74 -15.36 6.81 -27.87
N ASN A 75 -15.30 6.95 -29.21
CA ASN A 75 -14.14 7.45 -29.93
C ASN A 75 -14.57 8.28 -31.15
N HIS A 76 -13.64 8.63 -32.06
CA HIS A 76 -13.89 9.47 -33.22
C HIS A 76 -14.90 8.87 -34.21
N GLU A 77 -15.16 7.54 -34.20
CA GLU A 77 -16.16 6.88 -35.05
C GLU A 77 -17.59 7.19 -34.58
N ASP A 78 -17.75 7.64 -33.33
CA ASP A 78 -19.03 8.03 -32.74
C ASP A 78 -19.37 9.51 -32.92
N GLU A 79 -18.74 10.21 -33.88
CA GLU A 79 -18.98 11.64 -34.17
C GLU A 79 -20.46 11.96 -34.42
N ALA A 80 -21.22 11.01 -34.96
CA ALA A 80 -22.65 11.17 -35.18
C ALA A 80 -23.44 11.44 -33.90
N MET A 81 -23.02 10.83 -32.79
CA MET A 81 -23.60 11.07 -31.46
C MET A 81 -23.28 12.47 -30.95
N ALA A 82 -22.05 12.94 -31.14
CA ALA A 82 -21.64 14.31 -30.78
C ALA A 82 -22.47 15.33 -31.57
N ARG A 83 -22.68 15.12 -32.88
CA ARG A 83 -23.52 15.99 -33.74
C ARG A 83 -24.98 16.01 -33.29
N ALA A 84 -25.53 14.88 -32.88
CA ALA A 84 -26.90 14.78 -32.35
C ALA A 84 -27.11 15.62 -31.10
N ASN A 85 -26.02 15.86 -30.34
CA ASN A 85 -25.98 16.71 -29.13
C ASN A 85 -25.51 18.16 -29.41
N GLY A 86 -25.51 18.60 -30.68
CA GLY A 86 -25.18 19.98 -31.08
C GLY A 86 -23.67 20.21 -31.31
N GLY A 87 -22.87 19.17 -31.39
CA GLY A 87 -21.45 19.24 -31.73
C GLY A 87 -21.20 19.70 -33.16
N ALA A 88 -20.15 20.51 -33.38
CA ALA A 88 -19.70 20.88 -34.73
C ALA A 88 -19.01 19.69 -35.43
N PRO A 89 -18.93 19.67 -36.77
CA PRO A 89 -18.17 18.67 -37.50
C PRO A 89 -16.71 18.60 -37.03
N GLY A 90 -16.18 17.40 -36.81
CA GLY A 90 -14.82 17.17 -36.33
C GLY A 90 -14.63 17.41 -34.84
N VAL A 91 -15.69 17.60 -34.05
CA VAL A 91 -15.64 17.73 -32.58
C VAL A 91 -16.33 16.55 -31.94
N GLY A 92 -15.64 15.90 -31.00
CA GLY A 92 -16.14 14.75 -30.23
C GLY A 92 -15.36 14.55 -28.95
N ALA A 93 -15.66 13.48 -28.24
CA ALA A 93 -14.99 13.07 -27.00
C ALA A 93 -14.55 11.61 -27.10
N ASN A 94 -13.57 11.23 -26.31
CA ASN A 94 -13.19 9.83 -26.09
C ASN A 94 -13.50 9.45 -24.65
N GLU A 95 -14.13 8.31 -24.43
CA GLU A 95 -14.48 7.80 -23.10
C GLU A 95 -14.10 6.34 -22.96
N ASP A 96 -13.63 5.99 -21.77
CA ASP A 96 -13.21 4.63 -21.43
C ASP A 96 -13.97 4.11 -20.22
N GLN A 97 -14.14 2.80 -20.19
CA GLN A 97 -14.54 2.03 -19.00
C GLN A 97 -13.35 1.23 -18.51
N LEU A 98 -13.13 1.26 -17.19
CA LEU A 98 -12.12 0.44 -16.52
C LEU A 98 -12.81 -0.62 -15.66
N ILE A 99 -12.47 -1.90 -15.90
CA ILE A 99 -12.92 -3.04 -15.09
C ILE A 99 -11.65 -3.69 -14.54
N MET A 100 -11.49 -3.71 -13.20
CA MET A 100 -10.30 -4.27 -12.57
C MET A 100 -10.57 -4.68 -11.13
N PRO A 101 -9.79 -5.64 -10.59
CA PRO A 101 -9.75 -5.88 -9.15
C PRO A 101 -9.23 -4.66 -8.40
N SER A 102 -9.75 -4.38 -7.21
CA SER A 102 -9.30 -3.25 -6.38
C SER A 102 -7.87 -3.41 -5.85
N HIS A 103 -7.41 -4.66 -5.71
CA HIS A 103 -6.04 -5.03 -5.32
C HIS A 103 -5.16 -5.28 -6.54
N THR A 104 -5.06 -4.33 -7.46
CA THR A 104 -4.28 -4.44 -8.70
C THR A 104 -3.45 -3.19 -8.92
N SER A 105 -2.26 -3.34 -9.54
CA SER A 105 -1.30 -2.27 -9.71
C SER A 105 -0.85 -1.71 -8.34
N THR A 106 -0.47 -0.45 -8.27
CA THR A 106 -0.25 0.20 -6.97
C THR A 106 -1.59 0.44 -6.30
N HIS A 107 -1.79 -0.17 -5.12
CA HIS A 107 -3.06 -0.11 -4.42
C HIS A 107 -2.87 -0.02 -2.91
N MET A 108 -3.90 0.44 -2.24
CA MET A 108 -3.95 0.56 -0.78
C MET A 108 -5.02 -0.37 -0.23
N ASP A 109 -4.65 -1.16 0.78
CA ASP A 109 -5.55 -2.04 1.50
C ASP A 109 -6.34 -1.29 2.57
N ALA A 110 -7.63 -1.57 2.62
CA ALA A 110 -8.50 -1.14 3.70
C ALA A 110 -8.33 -2.04 4.93
N LEU A 111 -8.68 -1.55 6.12
CA LEU A 111 -8.58 -2.31 7.37
C LEU A 111 -9.54 -3.51 7.44
N CYS A 112 -10.47 -3.63 6.50
CA CYS A 112 -11.35 -4.78 6.35
C CYS A 112 -10.81 -5.86 5.39
N HIS A 113 -9.62 -5.65 4.76
CA HIS A 113 -9.10 -6.57 3.75
C HIS A 113 -8.74 -7.94 4.34
N VAL A 114 -8.09 -7.95 5.49
CA VAL A 114 -7.66 -9.18 6.19
C VAL A 114 -8.39 -9.30 7.52
N TYR A 115 -8.69 -10.53 7.90
CA TYR A 115 -9.26 -10.85 9.19
C TYR A 115 -8.48 -11.98 9.89
N ALA A 116 -8.52 -11.97 11.21
CA ALA A 116 -7.98 -13.03 12.06
C ALA A 116 -8.94 -13.29 13.22
N ASP A 117 -9.10 -14.56 13.60
CA ASP A 117 -10.03 -14.98 14.65
C ASP A 117 -11.46 -14.42 14.42
N ASP A 118 -11.93 -14.47 13.16
CA ASP A 118 -13.21 -13.94 12.68
C ASP A 118 -13.43 -12.44 12.94
N LYS A 119 -12.35 -11.66 13.05
CA LYS A 119 -12.38 -10.22 13.29
C LYS A 119 -11.46 -9.47 12.34
N ILE A 120 -11.92 -8.29 11.91
CA ILE A 120 -11.13 -7.25 11.28
C ILE A 120 -10.66 -6.24 12.35
N TYR A 121 -9.98 -5.15 11.93
CA TYR A 121 -9.51 -4.10 12.82
C TYR A 121 -10.60 -3.63 13.81
N ASN A 122 -10.17 -3.26 15.01
CA ASN A 122 -10.98 -2.76 16.14
C ASN A 122 -12.04 -3.76 16.64
N GLY A 123 -11.85 -5.06 16.33
CA GLY A 123 -12.71 -6.14 16.82
C GLY A 123 -14.04 -6.28 16.10
N TYR A 124 -14.27 -5.54 15.00
CA TYR A 124 -15.47 -5.72 14.20
C TYR A 124 -15.52 -7.13 13.61
N PRO A 125 -16.71 -7.77 13.55
CA PRO A 125 -16.85 -9.10 12.96
C PRO A 125 -16.47 -9.13 11.47
N ALA A 126 -15.78 -10.18 11.03
CA ALA A 126 -15.37 -10.35 9.62
C ALA A 126 -16.54 -10.58 8.67
N ASP A 127 -17.67 -11.12 9.15
CA ASP A 127 -18.89 -11.35 8.39
C ASP A 127 -19.63 -10.07 7.96
N GLN A 128 -19.17 -8.91 8.41
CA GLN A 128 -19.63 -7.61 7.92
C GLN A 128 -19.16 -7.26 6.51
N VAL A 129 -18.26 -8.05 5.93
CA VAL A 129 -17.90 -7.95 4.51
C VAL A 129 -18.79 -8.93 3.73
N THR A 130 -19.80 -8.39 3.05
CA THR A 130 -20.80 -9.19 2.34
C THR A 130 -20.64 -9.14 0.82
N PRO A 131 -21.06 -10.18 0.07
CA PRO A 131 -20.91 -10.19 -1.39
C PRO A 131 -21.62 -9.05 -2.14
N TYR A 132 -22.73 -8.55 -1.58
CA TYR A 132 -23.53 -7.53 -2.25
C TYR A 132 -23.18 -6.11 -1.79
N SER A 133 -23.12 -5.88 -0.48
CA SER A 133 -22.92 -4.54 0.08
C SER A 133 -21.46 -4.18 0.33
N GLY A 134 -20.55 -5.14 0.18
CA GLY A 134 -19.16 -4.99 0.56
C GLY A 134 -18.98 -4.89 2.08
N ALA A 135 -17.98 -4.15 2.52
CA ALA A 135 -17.63 -3.97 3.92
C ALA A 135 -18.50 -2.87 4.56
N ALA A 136 -19.22 -3.24 5.61
CA ALA A 136 -20.01 -2.28 6.42
C ALA A 136 -19.12 -1.45 7.35
N LYS A 137 -17.94 -1.98 7.71
CA LYS A 137 -16.95 -1.36 8.59
C LYS A 137 -15.55 -1.40 7.98
N CYS A 138 -14.74 -0.39 8.30
CA CYS A 138 -13.33 -0.33 7.91
C CYS A 138 -13.09 -0.37 6.38
N SER A 139 -14.07 -0.02 5.56
CA SER A 139 -13.97 0.02 4.10
C SER A 139 -13.10 1.19 3.63
N ILE A 140 -12.56 1.08 2.43
CA ILE A 140 -11.61 2.07 1.88
C ILE A 140 -12.21 3.48 1.73
N ASP A 141 -13.50 3.62 1.56
CA ASP A 141 -14.17 4.91 1.46
C ASP A 141 -14.13 5.72 2.78
N LYS A 142 -13.84 5.07 3.92
CA LYS A 142 -13.61 5.75 5.20
C LYS A 142 -12.30 6.53 5.23
N VAL A 143 -11.30 6.10 4.46
CA VAL A 143 -10.01 6.76 4.38
C VAL A 143 -10.16 8.13 3.74
N GLY A 144 -9.72 9.18 4.43
CA GLY A 144 -9.65 10.55 3.92
C GLY A 144 -8.44 10.79 3.02
N ALA A 145 -8.01 12.04 2.94
CA ALA A 145 -6.72 12.38 2.34
C ALA A 145 -5.59 11.98 3.30
N ILE A 146 -4.58 11.30 2.80
CA ILE A 146 -3.36 10.97 3.54
C ILE A 146 -2.29 11.93 3.09
N VAL A 147 -1.79 12.73 4.02
CA VAL A 147 -0.65 13.64 3.81
C VAL A 147 0.21 13.59 5.07
N GLY A 148 1.50 13.32 4.89
CA GLY A 148 2.40 13.21 6.05
C GLY A 148 3.87 13.10 5.66
N ARG A 149 4.71 12.87 6.66
CA ARG A 149 6.12 12.58 6.45
C ARG A 149 6.26 11.16 5.90
N GLY A 150 6.76 11.06 4.67
CA GLY A 150 7.20 9.81 4.07
C GLY A 150 8.64 9.50 4.49
N VAL A 151 8.90 8.23 4.78
CA VAL A 151 10.24 7.70 5.07
C VAL A 151 10.50 6.50 4.17
N LEU A 152 11.53 6.58 3.32
CA LEU A 152 12.02 5.43 2.55
C LEU A 152 13.04 4.65 3.38
N ILE A 153 12.81 3.36 3.60
CA ILE A 153 13.79 2.42 4.15
C ILE A 153 14.30 1.56 3.00
N ASP A 154 15.47 1.88 2.45
CA ASP A 154 16.07 1.18 1.32
C ASP A 154 16.92 0.01 1.82
N VAL A 155 16.26 -1.13 2.07
CA VAL A 155 16.90 -2.33 2.62
C VAL A 155 17.88 -2.94 1.62
N ALA A 156 17.52 -2.96 0.33
CA ALA A 156 18.42 -3.50 -0.70
C ALA A 156 19.76 -2.74 -0.72
N ARG A 157 19.71 -1.41 -0.76
CA ARG A 157 20.92 -0.58 -0.73
C ARG A 157 21.74 -0.76 0.54
N SER A 158 21.12 -0.81 1.72
CA SER A 158 21.84 -0.99 2.98
C SER A 158 22.60 -2.33 3.05
N LYS A 159 22.14 -3.33 2.28
CA LYS A 159 22.83 -4.61 2.09
C LYS A 159 23.84 -4.60 0.93
N GLY A 160 24.01 -3.47 0.24
CA GLY A 160 24.95 -3.33 -0.89
C GLY A 160 24.50 -4.05 -2.16
N VAL A 161 23.19 -4.29 -2.34
CA VAL A 161 22.60 -4.94 -3.52
C VAL A 161 21.51 -4.07 -4.13
N ASP A 162 21.20 -4.30 -5.41
CA ASP A 162 20.09 -3.62 -6.09
C ASP A 162 18.74 -4.32 -5.82
N LEU A 163 18.79 -5.65 -5.62
CA LEU A 163 17.65 -6.54 -5.37
C LEU A 163 17.99 -7.49 -4.23
N LEU A 164 17.08 -7.66 -3.27
CA LEU A 164 17.19 -8.70 -2.25
C LEU A 164 16.91 -10.07 -2.85
N ASP A 165 17.54 -11.10 -2.27
CA ASP A 165 17.35 -12.49 -2.71
C ASP A 165 15.86 -12.88 -2.71
N PRO A 166 15.40 -13.71 -3.68
CA PRO A 166 14.02 -14.19 -3.71
C PRO A 166 13.61 -14.87 -2.39
N GLY A 167 12.51 -14.43 -1.82
CA GLY A 167 12.01 -14.94 -0.53
C GLY A 167 12.78 -14.42 0.69
N TYR A 168 13.65 -13.43 0.53
CA TYR A 168 14.36 -12.82 1.67
C TYR A 168 13.37 -12.24 2.68
N VAL A 169 13.50 -12.66 3.94
CA VAL A 169 12.68 -12.15 5.05
C VAL A 169 13.40 -10.95 5.69
N VAL A 170 12.89 -9.76 5.41
CA VAL A 170 13.38 -8.52 6.03
C VAL A 170 13.05 -8.53 7.53
N THR A 171 14.06 -8.42 8.37
CA THR A 171 13.94 -8.44 9.82
C THR A 171 13.86 -7.03 10.41
N ALA A 172 13.49 -6.91 11.69
CA ALA A 172 13.58 -5.65 12.43
C ALA A 172 15.02 -5.11 12.51
N ALA A 173 16.02 -6.00 12.54
CA ALA A 173 17.43 -5.61 12.53
C ALA A 173 17.83 -4.99 11.19
N ASP A 174 17.33 -5.55 10.06
CA ASP A 174 17.57 -4.98 8.73
C ASP A 174 16.98 -3.58 8.58
N LEU A 175 15.75 -3.37 9.10
CA LEU A 175 15.11 -2.04 9.08
C LEU A 175 15.90 -1.02 9.91
N ARG A 176 16.35 -1.39 11.12
CA ARG A 176 17.17 -0.52 11.95
C ARG A 176 18.50 -0.18 11.27
N HIS A 177 19.18 -1.19 10.72
CA HIS A 177 20.45 -0.99 10.01
C HIS A 177 20.27 -0.03 8.83
N ALA A 178 19.23 -0.21 8.01
CA ALA A 178 18.97 0.68 6.88
C ALA A 178 18.65 2.13 7.35
N LEU A 179 17.90 2.29 8.43
CA LEU A 179 17.63 3.61 9.02
C LEU A 179 18.90 4.27 9.53
N ASP A 180 19.77 3.52 10.21
CA ASP A 180 21.07 4.02 10.72
C ASP A 180 21.98 4.45 9.55
N ASP A 181 22.10 3.62 8.50
CA ASP A 181 22.88 3.94 7.29
C ASP A 181 22.37 5.18 6.56
N GLN A 182 21.07 5.39 6.58
CA GLN A 182 20.40 6.55 5.95
C GLN A 182 20.43 7.80 6.84
N GLY A 183 20.77 7.65 8.12
CA GLY A 183 20.72 8.74 9.10
C GLY A 183 19.30 9.23 9.38
N VAL A 184 18.32 8.33 9.33
CA VAL A 184 16.89 8.63 9.50
C VAL A 184 16.34 7.95 10.74
N GLU A 185 15.57 8.66 11.55
CA GLU A 185 14.83 8.12 12.68
C GLU A 185 13.33 8.11 12.38
N LEU A 186 12.65 7.00 12.73
CA LEU A 186 11.19 6.93 12.66
C LEU A 186 10.54 7.79 13.74
N ARG A 187 9.41 8.38 13.39
CA ARG A 187 8.57 9.19 14.26
C ARG A 187 7.12 8.70 14.21
N THR A 188 6.42 8.85 15.30
CA THR A 188 4.99 8.56 15.38
C THR A 188 4.24 9.27 14.25
N GLY A 189 3.46 8.50 13.48
CA GLY A 189 2.67 8.98 12.35
C GLY A 189 3.41 8.99 11.01
N ASP A 190 4.63 8.45 10.92
CA ASP A 190 5.33 8.31 9.65
C ASP A 190 4.61 7.37 8.68
N LEU A 191 4.74 7.68 7.40
CA LEU A 191 4.32 6.86 6.27
C LEU A 191 5.56 6.16 5.72
N VAL A 192 5.77 4.90 6.12
CA VAL A 192 7.01 4.17 5.85
C VAL A 192 6.92 3.40 4.56
N LEU A 193 7.91 3.56 3.68
CA LEU A 193 8.04 2.85 2.41
C LEU A 193 9.30 1.97 2.44
N ILE A 194 9.15 0.68 2.15
CA ILE A 194 10.23 -0.30 2.22
C ILE A 194 10.60 -0.74 0.81
N ARG A 195 11.87 -0.54 0.43
CA ARG A 195 12.38 -0.95 -0.86
C ARG A 195 13.19 -2.24 -0.75
N THR A 196 12.79 -3.21 -1.54
CA THR A 196 13.47 -4.50 -1.72
C THR A 196 14.21 -4.61 -3.06
N GLY A 197 13.86 -3.77 -4.05
CA GLY A 197 14.32 -3.83 -5.44
C GLY A 197 13.49 -4.76 -6.33
N TRP A 198 12.55 -5.50 -5.74
CA TRP A 198 11.81 -6.53 -6.46
C TRP A 198 10.98 -5.99 -7.64
N LEU A 199 10.25 -4.89 -7.45
CA LEU A 199 9.40 -4.34 -8.51
C LEU A 199 10.22 -3.85 -9.70
N GLU A 200 11.35 -3.21 -9.43
CA GLU A 200 12.27 -2.71 -10.46
C GLU A 200 12.78 -3.85 -11.33
N ASP A 201 13.25 -4.94 -10.71
CA ASP A 201 13.72 -6.14 -11.40
C ASP A 201 12.60 -6.81 -12.19
N TYR A 202 11.42 -7.00 -11.55
CA TYR A 202 10.26 -7.59 -12.22
C TYR A 202 9.82 -6.79 -13.44
N MET A 203 9.72 -5.48 -13.35
CA MET A 203 9.31 -4.61 -14.45
C MET A 203 10.33 -4.61 -15.60
N ALA A 204 11.62 -4.70 -15.30
CA ALA A 204 12.69 -4.74 -16.29
C ALA A 204 12.82 -6.10 -16.98
N ASN A 205 12.77 -7.18 -16.21
CA ASN A 205 13.14 -8.52 -16.67
C ASN A 205 11.94 -9.46 -16.87
N GLN A 206 10.75 -9.11 -16.40
CA GLN A 206 9.53 -9.94 -16.48
C GLN A 206 9.77 -11.37 -15.96
N GLY A 207 10.45 -11.47 -14.82
CA GLY A 207 10.80 -12.73 -14.18
C GLY A 207 9.61 -13.43 -13.51
N GLU A 208 9.91 -14.40 -12.67
CA GLU A 208 8.89 -15.07 -11.87
C GLU A 208 8.34 -14.14 -10.78
N MET A 209 7.02 -14.16 -10.60
CA MET A 209 6.40 -13.35 -9.54
C MET A 209 6.74 -13.83 -8.14
N MET A 210 7.05 -15.10 -7.98
CA MET A 210 7.32 -15.75 -6.69
C MET A 210 8.59 -16.61 -6.80
N PRO A 211 9.39 -16.73 -5.75
CA PRO A 211 9.26 -16.10 -4.43
C PRO A 211 9.60 -14.60 -4.43
N GLN A 212 9.10 -13.84 -3.43
CA GLN A 212 9.36 -12.40 -3.27
C GLN A 212 10.03 -12.08 -1.94
N PRO A 213 11.01 -11.14 -1.90
CA PRO A 213 11.48 -10.56 -0.65
C PRO A 213 10.38 -9.66 -0.04
N GLY A 214 10.41 -9.51 1.27
CA GLY A 214 9.47 -8.62 1.98
C GLY A 214 9.65 -8.73 3.49
N ILE A 215 8.87 -8.02 4.27
CA ILE A 215 9.01 -8.00 5.72
C ILE A 215 8.58 -9.34 6.34
N GLY A 216 9.24 -9.69 7.45
CA GLY A 216 8.82 -10.76 8.35
C GLY A 216 8.01 -10.23 9.53
N LEU A 217 7.59 -11.16 10.41
CA LEU A 217 6.78 -10.85 11.60
C LEU A 217 7.47 -9.86 12.55
N GLU A 218 8.78 -10.00 12.72
CA GLU A 218 9.55 -9.11 13.61
C GLU A 218 9.62 -7.67 13.07
N ALA A 219 9.77 -7.51 11.75
CA ALA A 219 9.75 -6.21 11.10
C ALA A 219 8.37 -5.55 11.19
N ALA A 220 7.28 -6.32 10.94
CA ALA A 220 5.92 -5.83 11.10
C ALA A 220 5.63 -5.37 12.54
N THR A 221 6.07 -6.16 13.53
CA THR A 221 5.95 -5.81 14.96
C THR A 221 6.74 -4.54 15.30
N PHE A 222 7.98 -4.44 14.81
CA PHE A 222 8.82 -3.25 15.01
C PHE A 222 8.13 -2.00 14.46
N LEU A 223 7.60 -2.04 13.25
CA LEU A 223 6.91 -0.90 12.63
C LEU A 223 5.67 -0.49 13.44
N ALA A 224 4.89 -1.45 13.89
CA ALA A 224 3.73 -1.19 14.74
C ALA A 224 4.13 -0.54 16.08
N GLU A 225 5.23 -0.99 16.70
CA GLU A 225 5.77 -0.41 17.95
C GLU A 225 6.35 1.01 17.77
N GLN A 226 6.73 1.39 16.54
CA GLN A 226 7.13 2.76 16.20
C GLN A 226 5.94 3.70 15.96
N ASP A 227 4.70 3.22 16.09
CA ASP A 227 3.49 4.01 15.81
C ASP A 227 3.49 4.62 14.40
N VAL A 228 3.89 3.86 13.38
CA VAL A 228 3.78 4.32 11.99
C VAL A 228 2.31 4.35 11.56
N ALA A 229 1.94 5.28 10.67
CA ALA A 229 0.55 5.43 10.24
C ALA A 229 0.22 4.57 9.01
N LEU A 230 1.23 4.21 8.21
CA LEU A 230 1.07 3.44 6.98
C LEU A 230 2.38 2.74 6.65
N VAL A 231 2.30 1.56 6.03
CA VAL A 231 3.45 0.84 5.47
C VAL A 231 3.23 0.59 3.99
N GLY A 232 4.19 0.96 3.16
CA GLY A 232 4.21 0.65 1.74
C GLY A 232 5.43 -0.19 1.36
N SER A 233 5.36 -0.91 0.24
CA SER A 233 6.50 -1.65 -0.31
C SER A 233 6.43 -1.75 -1.83
N ASP A 234 7.57 -2.10 -2.42
CA ASP A 234 7.74 -2.36 -3.85
C ASP A 234 7.44 -3.82 -4.24
N ASN A 235 6.73 -4.60 -3.41
CA ASN A 235 6.30 -5.96 -3.72
C ASN A 235 4.78 -6.12 -3.66
N THR A 236 4.26 -7.35 -3.92
CA THR A 236 2.82 -7.60 -4.06
C THR A 236 2.11 -8.00 -2.77
N ALA A 237 2.79 -8.01 -1.65
CA ALA A 237 2.24 -8.51 -0.39
C ALA A 237 2.84 -7.82 0.86
N ILE A 238 3.67 -6.79 0.71
CA ILE A 238 4.47 -6.21 1.80
C ILE A 238 5.40 -7.25 2.44
N GLU A 239 4.87 -8.44 2.73
CA GLU A 239 5.55 -9.56 3.35
C GLU A 239 6.40 -10.35 2.36
N SER A 240 7.37 -11.10 2.89
CA SER A 240 8.07 -12.10 2.11
C SER A 240 7.14 -13.22 1.66
N ILE A 241 7.37 -13.74 0.46
CA ILE A 241 6.71 -14.95 -0.03
C ILE A 241 7.80 -15.95 -0.40
N PRO A 242 7.86 -17.14 0.23
CA PRO A 242 6.92 -17.69 1.25
C PRO A 242 6.85 -16.87 2.53
N PHE A 243 5.67 -16.88 3.17
CA PHE A 243 5.43 -16.14 4.41
C PHE A 243 6.37 -16.59 5.54
N ASP A 244 6.87 -15.62 6.31
CA ASP A 244 7.77 -15.87 7.44
C ASP A 244 7.16 -16.89 8.42
N ARG A 245 8.00 -17.88 8.80
CA ARG A 245 7.61 -18.99 9.73
C ARG A 245 6.32 -19.72 9.29
N ASN A 246 5.98 -19.66 8.00
CA ASN A 246 4.74 -20.23 7.44
C ASN A 246 3.45 -19.67 8.10
N VAL A 247 3.47 -18.45 8.60
CA VAL A 247 2.29 -17.75 9.12
C VAL A 247 1.64 -16.98 7.98
N TYR A 248 0.57 -17.52 7.41
CA TYR A 248 -0.16 -16.92 6.30
C TYR A 248 -0.68 -15.53 6.67
N LEU A 249 -0.29 -14.50 5.89
CA LEU A 249 -0.62 -13.09 6.10
C LEU A 249 -0.29 -12.57 7.52
N GLY A 250 0.80 -13.06 8.11
CA GLY A 250 1.16 -12.73 9.49
C GLY A 250 1.48 -11.25 9.70
N GLY A 251 2.19 -10.63 8.77
CA GLY A 251 2.46 -9.19 8.77
C GLY A 251 1.20 -8.37 8.54
N HIS A 252 0.30 -8.79 7.64
CA HIS A 252 -1.01 -8.15 7.46
C HIS A 252 -1.84 -8.23 8.74
N ILE A 253 -1.84 -9.36 9.42
CA ILE A 253 -2.57 -9.50 10.70
C ILE A 253 -2.02 -8.50 11.73
N ILE A 254 -0.70 -8.43 11.88
CA ILE A 254 -0.06 -7.49 12.83
C ILE A 254 -0.37 -6.04 12.44
N LEU A 255 -0.25 -5.68 11.16
CA LEU A 255 -0.38 -4.29 10.71
C LEU A 255 -1.84 -3.88 10.56
N LEU A 256 -2.62 -4.55 9.68
CA LEU A 256 -4.02 -4.17 9.42
C LEU A 256 -4.93 -4.50 10.60
N VAL A 257 -4.95 -5.78 11.03
CA VAL A 257 -5.97 -6.26 11.98
C VAL A 257 -5.69 -5.76 13.39
N ASP A 258 -4.47 -5.96 13.89
CA ASP A 258 -4.15 -5.65 15.27
C ASP A 258 -3.91 -4.15 15.49
N ASN A 259 -3.20 -3.49 14.56
CA ASN A 259 -2.71 -2.12 14.77
C ASN A 259 -3.40 -1.06 13.91
N GLY A 260 -4.27 -1.44 12.96
CA GLY A 260 -4.98 -0.50 12.11
C GLY A 260 -4.06 0.31 11.20
N ILE A 261 -2.93 -0.28 10.78
CA ILE A 261 -1.94 0.33 9.89
C ILE A 261 -2.26 -0.11 8.46
N HIS A 262 -2.64 0.83 7.60
CA HIS A 262 -2.94 0.55 6.20
C HIS A 262 -1.69 0.17 5.42
N LEU A 263 -1.87 -0.66 4.38
CA LEU A 263 -0.78 -1.13 3.52
C LEU A 263 -0.91 -0.54 2.11
N VAL A 264 0.24 -0.31 1.45
CA VAL A 264 0.29 0.10 0.04
C VAL A 264 1.28 -0.78 -0.70
N GLU A 265 0.80 -1.53 -1.68
CA GLU A 265 1.57 -2.52 -2.41
C GLU A 265 1.96 -2.04 -3.82
N ASN A 266 2.99 -2.67 -4.40
CA ASN A 266 3.48 -2.41 -5.75
C ASN A 266 3.87 -0.94 -5.98
N MET A 267 4.58 -0.33 -5.02
CA MET A 267 5.04 1.06 -5.15
C MET A 267 6.35 1.12 -5.94
N ASN A 268 6.40 2.00 -6.93
CA ASN A 268 7.63 2.30 -7.65
C ASN A 268 8.52 3.24 -6.80
N LEU A 269 9.54 2.68 -6.18
CA LEU A 269 10.45 3.39 -5.27
C LEU A 269 11.82 3.71 -5.91
N ALA A 270 12.03 3.36 -7.18
CA ALA A 270 13.31 3.45 -7.88
C ALA A 270 13.91 4.85 -7.86
N GLU A 271 13.12 5.87 -8.25
CA GLU A 271 13.63 7.25 -8.32
C GLU A 271 13.95 7.83 -6.94
N LEU A 272 13.12 7.56 -5.93
CA LEU A 272 13.41 7.97 -4.54
C LEU A 272 14.73 7.38 -4.06
N ALA A 273 14.95 6.08 -4.34
CA ALA A 273 16.17 5.39 -3.97
C ALA A 273 17.40 5.91 -4.73
N ALA A 274 17.27 6.15 -6.04
CA ALA A 274 18.36 6.69 -6.88
C ALA A 274 18.81 8.06 -6.37
N ASP A 275 17.87 8.93 -6.03
CA ASP A 275 18.13 10.29 -5.52
C ASP A 275 18.48 10.31 -4.02
N ARG A 276 18.43 9.16 -3.33
CA ARG A 276 18.60 9.06 -1.86
C ARG A 276 17.66 10.00 -1.11
N CYS A 277 16.45 10.16 -1.62
CA CYS A 277 15.41 10.96 -0.99
C CYS A 277 14.72 10.11 0.08
N TYR A 278 15.27 10.08 1.28
CA TYR A 278 14.83 9.21 2.36
C TYR A 278 13.72 9.81 3.22
N GLU A 279 13.59 11.14 3.23
CA GLU A 279 12.53 11.89 3.90
C GLU A 279 11.87 12.85 2.92
N PHE A 280 10.55 12.82 2.83
CA PHE A 280 9.78 13.61 1.85
C PHE A 280 8.37 13.87 2.35
N LEU A 281 7.67 14.80 1.70
CA LEU A 281 6.22 14.90 1.84
C LEU A 281 5.58 13.79 1.00
N LEU A 282 4.75 12.95 1.62
CA LEU A 282 3.97 11.92 0.92
C LEU A 282 2.49 12.28 0.94
N SER A 283 1.84 12.17 -0.23
CA SER A 283 0.40 12.31 -0.39
C SER A 283 -0.19 11.09 -1.09
N ILE A 284 -1.28 10.54 -0.53
CA ILE A 284 -2.01 9.39 -1.09
C ILE A 284 -3.51 9.69 -1.05
N GLY A 285 -4.20 9.47 -2.16
CA GLY A 285 -5.65 9.56 -2.27
C GLY A 285 -6.25 8.24 -2.71
N ALA A 286 -7.05 7.61 -1.86
CA ALA A 286 -7.82 6.44 -2.22
C ALA A 286 -9.13 6.82 -2.92
N LEU A 287 -9.58 6.01 -3.88
CA LEU A 287 -10.91 6.15 -4.46
C LEU A 287 -11.98 5.87 -3.39
N LYS A 288 -13.06 6.62 -3.43
CA LYS A 288 -14.20 6.48 -2.49
C LYS A 288 -15.11 5.32 -2.92
N ILE A 289 -14.56 4.10 -2.90
CA ILE A 289 -15.30 2.88 -3.24
C ILE A 289 -16.07 2.42 -2.01
N THR A 290 -17.36 2.74 -1.93
CA THR A 290 -18.22 2.35 -0.80
C THR A 290 -18.21 0.83 -0.60
N GLY A 291 -17.86 0.39 0.60
CA GLY A 291 -17.74 -1.03 0.94
C GLY A 291 -16.51 -1.72 0.33
N GLY A 292 -15.61 -0.98 -0.31
CA GLY A 292 -14.42 -1.54 -0.94
C GLY A 292 -13.38 -2.02 0.07
N THR A 293 -12.70 -3.13 -0.26
CA THR A 293 -11.63 -3.73 0.55
C THR A 293 -10.25 -3.16 0.23
N ALA A 294 -10.12 -2.44 -0.89
CA ALA A 294 -8.92 -1.73 -1.32
C ALA A 294 -9.27 -0.66 -2.34
N SER A 295 -8.27 0.11 -2.74
CA SER A 295 -8.35 1.07 -3.85
C SER A 295 -7.02 1.13 -4.60
N PRO A 296 -7.03 1.15 -5.94
CA PRO A 296 -5.89 1.66 -6.69
C PRO A 296 -5.57 3.08 -6.21
N VAL A 297 -4.29 3.40 -6.12
CA VAL A 297 -3.80 4.72 -5.68
C VAL A 297 -2.65 5.19 -6.56
N THR A 298 -2.45 6.49 -6.62
CA THR A 298 -1.26 7.11 -7.21
C THR A 298 -0.57 7.95 -6.15
N PRO A 299 0.29 7.35 -5.31
CA PRO A 299 1.01 8.08 -4.30
C PRO A 299 2.01 9.04 -4.94
N VAL A 300 2.13 10.24 -4.37
CA VAL A 300 3.08 11.27 -4.81
C VAL A 300 3.98 11.65 -3.66
N ALA A 301 5.30 11.52 -3.87
CA ALA A 301 6.30 12.05 -2.96
C ALA A 301 6.86 13.38 -3.50
N ILE A 302 7.18 14.31 -2.61
CA ILE A 302 7.85 15.57 -2.94
C ILE A 302 9.06 15.72 -2.04
N GLY A 303 10.26 15.74 -2.68
CA GLY A 303 11.55 15.81 -2.00
C GLY A 303 12.19 17.22 -1.97
#